data_724954c0da1ae95bc301d7004e73ffda
#
_entry.id   724954c0da1ae95bc301d7004e73ffda
#
_cell.length_a   1.000
_cell.length_b   1.000
_cell.length_c   1.000
_cell.angle_alpha   90.00
_cell.angle_beta   90.00
_cell.angle_gamma   90.00
#
_symmetry.space_group_name_H-M   'P 1'
#
loop_
_entity.id
_entity.type
_entity.pdbx_description
1 polymer ?
#
loop_
_entity_poly.entity_id
_entity_poly.type
_entity_poly.pdbx_seq_one_letter_code
_entity_poly.pdbx_strand_id
1 'polypeptide(L)'
;MKPIFKSSLIKDVVISYVCMIVFPVMIILGMVFLLAGRYIYRAATESVTVTQQAVLELYKEEMRGSALALSRVVNMNGGTTIQDASGYDTQKQEQAMEQLYTMYQMLAAPEYKILDIHIYRKDGTAIIPKGEMRYSVDELRQKEWYQAALRQPGLVHTSLVEEDYFYRIRSSQEILEISAYAPREDTEAECIVLYRVSKIPDSIKNYNKSGRMGTLCLINGQGRIVADPGQKTRLPSAVTEKIRQNAADLAASDQPAAGN
;
A
#
# COMPACT_ATOMS: atom_id res chain seq x y z
N MET A 1 -42.04 -75.61 -17.05
CA MET A 1 -40.78 -75.13 -16.45
C MET A 1 -40.45 -73.74 -17.01
N LYS A 2 -40.59 -72.74 -16.21
CA LYS A 2 -40.32 -71.38 -16.64
C LYS A 2 -38.77 -71.09 -16.56
N PRO A 3 -38.17 -70.40 -17.54
CA PRO A 3 -36.72 -70.18 -17.61
C PRO A 3 -36.33 -69.04 -16.69
N ILE A 4 -36.28 -69.28 -15.36
CA ILE A 4 -35.86 -68.28 -14.37
C ILE A 4 -34.35 -67.99 -14.44
N PHE A 5 -33.58 -68.90 -15.02
CA PHE A 5 -32.09 -68.77 -15.07
C PHE A 5 -31.55 -67.83 -16.16
N LYS A 6 -32.31 -67.57 -17.24
CA LYS A 6 -31.83 -66.73 -18.35
C LYS A 6 -31.84 -65.24 -18.04
N SER A 7 -32.71 -64.75 -17.18
CA SER A 7 -32.80 -63.28 -16.93
C SER A 7 -31.73 -62.78 -15.93
N SER A 8 -31.26 -63.60 -15.04
CA SER A 8 -30.17 -63.25 -14.10
C SER A 8 -28.82 -63.15 -14.84
N LEU A 9 -28.51 -64.13 -15.66
CA LEU A 9 -27.23 -64.19 -16.37
C LEU A 9 -27.06 -63.01 -17.35
N ILE A 10 -28.15 -62.60 -18.02
CA ILE A 10 -28.14 -61.45 -18.91
C ILE A 10 -27.94 -60.15 -18.13
N LYS A 11 -28.58 -60.03 -16.96
CA LYS A 11 -28.40 -58.89 -16.08
C LYS A 11 -26.96 -58.77 -15.57
N ASP A 12 -26.37 -59.86 -15.16
CA ASP A 12 -24.98 -59.89 -14.64
C ASP A 12 -23.96 -59.55 -15.73
N VAL A 13 -24.17 -60.04 -16.96
CA VAL A 13 -23.34 -59.72 -18.11
C VAL A 13 -23.49 -58.23 -18.51
N VAL A 14 -24.71 -57.72 -18.52
CA VAL A 14 -24.95 -56.30 -18.85
C VAL A 14 -24.33 -55.39 -17.75
N ILE A 15 -24.51 -55.71 -16.50
CA ILE A 15 -23.90 -54.94 -15.39
C ILE A 15 -22.39 -54.98 -15.47
N SER A 16 -21.79 -56.14 -15.74
CA SER A 16 -20.34 -56.29 -15.91
C SER A 16 -19.81 -55.42 -17.02
N TYR A 17 -20.53 -55.41 -18.18
CA TYR A 17 -20.14 -54.62 -19.35
C TYR A 17 -20.29 -53.12 -19.10
N VAL A 18 -21.37 -52.71 -18.44
CA VAL A 18 -21.59 -51.31 -18.04
C VAL A 18 -20.49 -50.87 -17.04
N CYS A 19 -20.18 -51.67 -16.04
CA CYS A 19 -19.09 -51.36 -15.10
C CYS A 19 -17.73 -51.27 -15.78
N MET A 20 -17.46 -52.17 -16.75
CA MET A 20 -16.20 -52.17 -17.49
C MET A 20 -15.98 -50.94 -18.37
N ILE A 21 -17.06 -50.31 -18.85
CA ILE A 21 -16.98 -49.08 -19.65
C ILE A 21 -17.12 -47.82 -18.78
N VAL A 22 -18.12 -47.79 -17.89
CA VAL A 22 -18.43 -46.60 -17.12
C VAL A 22 -17.34 -46.27 -16.08
N PHE A 23 -16.77 -47.29 -15.47
CA PHE A 23 -15.73 -47.09 -14.44
C PHE A 23 -14.45 -46.40 -14.96
N PRO A 24 -13.85 -46.86 -16.09
CA PRO A 24 -12.69 -46.14 -16.66
C PRO A 24 -13.05 -44.72 -17.15
N VAL A 25 -14.24 -44.53 -17.72
CA VAL A 25 -14.69 -43.21 -18.16
C VAL A 25 -14.83 -42.25 -16.99
N MET A 26 -15.38 -42.71 -15.87
CA MET A 26 -15.51 -41.89 -14.65
C MET A 26 -14.13 -41.54 -14.06
N ILE A 27 -13.17 -42.49 -14.10
CA ILE A 27 -11.78 -42.22 -13.65
C ILE A 27 -11.12 -41.16 -14.54
N ILE A 28 -11.24 -41.29 -15.87
CA ILE A 28 -10.68 -40.35 -16.82
C ILE A 28 -11.32 -38.97 -16.64
N LEU A 29 -12.65 -38.88 -16.53
CA LEU A 29 -13.34 -37.63 -16.24
C LEU A 29 -12.91 -37.01 -14.93
N GLY A 30 -12.76 -37.80 -13.86
CA GLY A 30 -12.25 -37.35 -12.57
C GLY A 30 -10.83 -36.78 -12.67
N MET A 31 -9.93 -37.49 -13.40
CA MET A 31 -8.57 -37.00 -13.64
C MET A 31 -8.55 -35.68 -14.43
N VAL A 32 -9.34 -35.61 -15.52
CA VAL A 32 -9.42 -34.39 -16.33
C VAL A 32 -9.93 -33.23 -15.50
N PHE A 33 -10.96 -33.47 -14.67
CA PHE A 33 -11.51 -32.43 -13.78
C PHE A 33 -10.49 -31.93 -12.74
N LEU A 34 -9.72 -32.85 -12.13
CA LEU A 34 -8.66 -32.50 -11.17
C LEU A 34 -7.51 -31.72 -11.85
N LEU A 35 -7.08 -32.14 -13.03
CA LEU A 35 -6.03 -31.46 -13.78
C LEU A 35 -6.48 -30.08 -14.26
N ALA A 36 -7.69 -29.98 -14.80
CA ALA A 36 -8.28 -28.70 -15.21
C ALA A 36 -8.43 -27.74 -14.01
N GLY A 37 -8.91 -28.24 -12.88
CA GLY A 37 -9.03 -27.45 -11.67
C GLY A 37 -7.67 -26.91 -11.17
N ARG A 38 -6.64 -27.76 -11.18
CA ARG A 38 -5.27 -27.33 -10.83
C ARG A 38 -4.72 -26.31 -11.81
N TYR A 39 -4.94 -26.50 -13.11
CA TYR A 39 -4.48 -25.57 -14.14
C TYR A 39 -5.16 -24.20 -14.00
N ILE A 40 -6.49 -24.19 -13.85
CA ILE A 40 -7.26 -22.95 -13.65
C ILE A 40 -6.81 -22.24 -12.38
N TYR A 41 -6.62 -22.97 -11.28
CA TYR A 41 -6.15 -22.39 -10.03
C TYR A 41 -4.77 -21.77 -10.17
N ARG A 42 -3.82 -22.46 -10.83
CA ARG A 42 -2.48 -21.92 -11.10
C ARG A 42 -2.53 -20.65 -11.96
N ALA A 43 -3.24 -20.71 -13.08
CA ALA A 43 -3.36 -19.58 -14.00
C ALA A 43 -4.01 -18.36 -13.29
N ALA A 44 -5.03 -18.60 -12.45
CA ALA A 44 -5.63 -17.54 -11.65
C ALA A 44 -4.64 -16.95 -10.64
N THR A 45 -3.88 -17.78 -9.95
CA THR A 45 -2.86 -17.32 -8.96
C THR A 45 -1.76 -16.52 -9.64
N GLU A 46 -1.24 -16.99 -10.76
CA GLU A 46 -0.22 -16.27 -11.55
C GLU A 46 -0.74 -14.91 -12.03
N SER A 47 -1.97 -14.85 -12.55
CA SER A 47 -2.60 -13.59 -12.97
C SER A 47 -2.75 -12.60 -11.82
N VAL A 48 -3.12 -13.07 -10.63
CA VAL A 48 -3.21 -12.23 -9.43
C VAL A 48 -1.83 -11.71 -9.04
N THR A 49 -0.83 -12.58 -9.01
CA THR A 49 0.54 -12.22 -8.63
C THR A 49 1.13 -11.17 -9.58
N VAL A 50 0.97 -11.37 -10.90
CA VAL A 50 1.43 -10.38 -11.90
C VAL A 50 0.73 -9.04 -11.73
N THR A 51 -0.59 -9.05 -11.48
CA THR A 51 -1.34 -7.80 -11.24
C THR A 51 -0.89 -7.12 -9.96
N GLN A 52 -0.65 -7.87 -8.89
CA GLN A 52 -0.14 -7.32 -7.62
C GLN A 52 1.24 -6.68 -7.81
N GLN A 53 2.15 -7.34 -8.51
CA GLN A 53 3.49 -6.81 -8.79
C GLN A 53 3.43 -5.54 -9.63
N ALA A 54 2.61 -5.51 -10.69
CA ALA A 54 2.46 -4.34 -11.53
C ALA A 54 1.90 -3.14 -10.76
N VAL A 55 0.90 -3.36 -9.90
CA VAL A 55 0.32 -2.32 -9.05
C VAL A 55 1.34 -1.83 -8.02
N LEU A 56 2.10 -2.74 -7.41
CA LEU A 56 3.13 -2.41 -6.43
C LEU A 56 4.25 -1.57 -7.05
N GLU A 57 4.72 -1.93 -8.24
CA GLU A 57 5.75 -1.17 -8.95
C GLU A 57 5.27 0.24 -9.35
N LEU A 58 4.03 0.36 -9.83
CA LEU A 58 3.43 1.67 -10.08
C LEU A 58 3.41 2.53 -8.81
N TYR A 59 3.00 1.95 -7.70
CA TYR A 59 2.96 2.65 -6.42
C TYR A 59 4.33 3.08 -5.91
N LYS A 60 5.31 2.18 -6.03
CA LYS A 60 6.71 2.50 -5.66
C LYS A 60 7.25 3.66 -6.50
N GLU A 61 6.96 3.69 -7.80
CA GLU A 61 7.41 4.75 -8.69
C GLU A 61 6.74 6.09 -8.33
N GLU A 62 5.45 6.08 -8.05
CA GLU A 62 4.72 7.25 -7.56
C GLU A 62 5.28 7.77 -6.25
N MET A 63 5.47 6.91 -5.25
CA MET A 63 6.07 7.28 -3.96
C MET A 63 7.49 7.81 -4.13
N ARG A 64 8.30 7.19 -5.00
CA ARG A 64 9.64 7.65 -5.32
C ARG A 64 9.63 9.03 -5.96
N GLY A 65 8.71 9.28 -6.90
CA GLY A 65 8.52 10.59 -7.53
C GLY A 65 8.19 11.67 -6.51
N SER A 66 7.29 11.37 -5.58
CA SER A 66 6.92 12.26 -4.48
C SER A 66 8.08 12.56 -3.53
N ALA A 67 8.82 11.54 -3.14
CA ALA A 67 9.99 11.68 -2.28
C ALA A 67 11.09 12.53 -2.96
N LEU A 68 11.33 12.32 -4.26
CA LEU A 68 12.27 13.10 -5.04
C LEU A 68 11.84 14.57 -5.16
N ALA A 69 10.55 14.83 -5.39
CA ALA A 69 10.01 16.19 -5.45
C ALA A 69 10.23 16.92 -4.12
N LEU A 70 9.88 16.30 -3.00
CA LEU A 70 10.13 16.88 -1.67
C LEU A 70 11.63 17.08 -1.42
N SER A 71 12.45 16.08 -1.72
CA SER A 71 13.91 16.18 -1.57
C SER A 71 14.50 17.35 -2.39
N ARG A 72 14.01 17.58 -3.59
CA ARG A 72 14.43 18.72 -4.41
C ARG A 72 13.99 20.05 -3.80
N VAL A 73 12.73 20.14 -3.39
CA VAL A 73 12.18 21.36 -2.77
C VAL A 73 12.97 21.75 -1.52
N VAL A 74 13.24 20.80 -0.64
CA VAL A 74 13.93 21.06 0.63
C VAL A 74 15.41 21.39 0.44
N ASN A 75 16.04 20.93 -0.65
CA ASN A 75 17.44 21.21 -0.94
C ASN A 75 17.63 22.38 -1.94
N MET A 76 16.55 22.96 -2.47
CA MET A 76 16.66 24.16 -3.30
C MET A 76 17.14 25.35 -2.48
N ASN A 77 17.91 26.21 -3.12
CA ASN A 77 18.49 27.41 -2.47
C ASN A 77 19.39 27.12 -1.25
N GLY A 78 20.02 25.93 -1.20
CA GLY A 78 20.96 25.60 -0.10
C GLY A 78 20.29 25.55 1.28
N GLY A 79 19.01 25.17 1.37
CA GLY A 79 18.29 25.06 2.64
C GLY A 79 17.78 26.40 3.22
N THR A 80 18.11 27.57 2.62
CA THR A 80 17.71 28.88 3.14
C THR A 80 16.19 29.03 3.23
N THR A 81 15.44 28.48 2.26
CA THR A 81 13.98 28.51 2.30
C THR A 81 13.40 27.75 3.51
N ILE A 82 14.04 26.65 3.92
CA ILE A 82 13.62 25.90 5.11
C ILE A 82 13.99 26.67 6.38
N GLN A 83 15.16 27.28 6.41
CA GLN A 83 15.59 28.09 7.54
C GLN A 83 14.64 29.26 7.77
N ASP A 84 14.25 29.97 6.72
CA ASP A 84 13.27 31.05 6.80
C ASP A 84 11.88 30.53 7.16
N ALA A 85 11.44 29.41 6.57
CA ALA A 85 10.15 28.81 6.85
C ALA A 85 10.04 28.28 8.29
N SER A 86 11.13 27.80 8.88
CA SER A 86 11.17 27.32 10.26
C SER A 86 11.51 28.42 11.29
N GLY A 87 11.92 29.60 10.83
CA GLY A 87 12.28 30.73 11.69
C GLY A 87 11.09 31.33 12.45
N TYR A 88 11.39 32.31 13.30
CA TYR A 88 10.37 33.01 14.12
C TYR A 88 9.94 34.36 13.53
N ASP A 89 10.52 34.78 12.41
CA ASP A 89 10.07 35.95 11.66
C ASP A 89 8.84 35.60 10.83
N THR A 90 7.68 36.02 11.25
CA THR A 90 6.38 35.68 10.63
C THR A 90 6.32 36.03 9.14
N GLN A 91 6.86 37.19 8.76
CA GLN A 91 6.80 37.62 7.35
C GLN A 91 7.68 36.75 6.45
N LYS A 92 8.89 36.43 6.90
CA LYS A 92 9.78 35.52 6.16
C LYS A 92 9.25 34.11 6.13
N GLN A 93 8.68 33.65 7.25
CA GLN A 93 8.04 32.34 7.36
C GLN A 93 6.90 32.18 6.37
N GLU A 94 5.97 33.14 6.28
CA GLU A 94 4.86 33.08 5.32
C GLU A 94 5.34 33.05 3.87
N GLN A 95 6.28 33.91 3.53
CA GLN A 95 6.85 33.95 2.18
C GLN A 95 7.61 32.63 1.84
N ALA A 96 8.37 32.09 2.77
CA ALA A 96 9.09 30.84 2.57
C ALA A 96 8.14 29.65 2.44
N MET A 97 7.07 29.61 3.24
CA MET A 97 6.02 28.58 3.11
C MET A 97 5.32 28.63 1.76
N GLU A 98 4.98 29.81 1.27
CA GLU A 98 4.38 30.00 -0.05
C GLU A 98 5.33 29.51 -1.17
N GLN A 99 6.62 29.83 -1.05
CA GLN A 99 7.65 29.32 -1.97
C GLN A 99 7.73 27.80 -1.95
N LEU A 100 7.79 27.18 -0.79
CA LEU A 100 7.80 25.70 -0.66
C LEU A 100 6.58 25.07 -1.33
N TYR A 101 5.41 25.64 -1.12
CA TYR A 101 4.17 25.18 -1.76
C TYR A 101 4.23 25.30 -3.29
N THR A 102 4.64 26.45 -3.78
CA THR A 102 4.74 26.72 -5.23
C THR A 102 5.76 25.80 -5.90
N MET A 103 6.94 25.66 -5.30
CA MET A 103 7.99 24.76 -5.79
C MET A 103 7.51 23.32 -5.85
N TYR A 104 6.84 22.85 -4.78
CA TYR A 104 6.34 21.50 -4.79
C TYR A 104 5.26 21.29 -5.84
N GLN A 105 4.36 22.22 -6.02
CA GLN A 105 3.33 22.15 -7.06
C GLN A 105 3.90 22.09 -8.47
N MET A 106 5.02 22.78 -8.71
CA MET A 106 5.73 22.73 -9.99
C MET A 106 6.43 21.39 -10.25
N LEU A 107 6.87 20.71 -9.19
CA LEU A 107 7.64 19.47 -9.29
C LEU A 107 6.77 18.20 -9.16
N ALA A 108 5.62 18.33 -8.54
CA ALA A 108 4.68 17.22 -8.39
C ALA A 108 3.84 17.05 -9.64
N ALA A 109 3.53 15.80 -9.98
CA ALA A 109 2.58 15.54 -11.05
C ALA A 109 1.20 16.12 -10.70
N PRO A 110 0.47 16.72 -11.68
CA PRO A 110 -0.78 17.44 -11.43
C PRO A 110 -1.91 16.60 -10.86
N GLU A 111 -1.76 15.28 -10.89
CA GLU A 111 -2.72 14.31 -10.37
C GLU A 111 -2.72 14.21 -8.84
N TYR A 112 -1.69 14.76 -8.19
CA TYR A 112 -1.51 14.64 -6.75
C TYR A 112 -1.97 15.89 -6.02
N LYS A 113 -3.00 15.68 -5.20
CA LYS A 113 -3.51 16.75 -4.35
C LYS A 113 -2.68 16.84 -3.08
N ILE A 114 -1.89 17.90 -2.96
CA ILE A 114 -1.24 18.25 -1.70
C ILE A 114 -2.33 18.68 -0.72
N LEU A 115 -2.33 18.10 0.47
CA LEU A 115 -3.15 18.58 1.56
C LEU A 115 -2.48 19.74 2.24
N ASP A 116 -1.29 19.50 2.76
CA ASP A 116 -0.53 20.51 3.49
C ASP A 116 0.96 20.18 3.59
N ILE A 117 1.78 21.20 3.89
CA ILE A 117 3.19 21.07 4.28
C ILE A 117 3.30 21.61 5.70
N HIS A 118 3.76 20.77 6.63
CA HIS A 118 3.96 21.13 8.01
C HIS A 118 5.44 21.15 8.35
N ILE A 119 5.84 22.08 9.20
CA ILE A 119 7.18 22.13 9.76
C ILE A 119 7.07 22.00 11.28
N TYR A 120 7.66 20.95 11.79
CA TYR A 120 7.78 20.70 13.22
C TYR A 120 9.13 21.17 13.70
N ARG A 121 9.14 22.02 14.72
CA ARG A 121 10.36 22.61 15.29
C ARG A 121 10.90 21.78 16.45
N LYS A 122 12.19 21.95 16.71
CA LYS A 122 12.90 21.33 17.83
C LYS A 122 12.31 21.69 19.19
N ASP A 123 11.74 22.89 19.33
CA ASP A 123 11.08 23.39 20.54
C ASP A 123 9.68 22.78 20.80
N GLY A 124 9.21 21.91 19.91
CA GLY A 124 7.90 21.28 20.03
C GLY A 124 6.75 22.11 19.45
N THR A 125 7.05 23.26 18.83
CA THR A 125 6.04 24.04 18.10
C THR A 125 5.90 23.53 16.67
N ALA A 126 4.76 23.85 16.03
CA ALA A 126 4.49 23.45 14.67
C ALA A 126 3.99 24.63 13.83
N ILE A 127 4.40 24.67 12.57
CA ILE A 127 3.89 25.59 11.57
C ILE A 127 2.97 24.78 10.67
N ILE A 128 1.67 25.12 10.73
CA ILE A 128 0.60 24.43 10.04
C ILE A 128 -0.21 25.46 9.25
N PRO A 129 0.08 25.64 7.95
CA PRO A 129 -0.55 26.72 7.18
C PRO A 129 -2.03 26.50 6.91
N LYS A 130 -2.46 25.24 6.82
CA LYS A 130 -3.83 24.88 6.46
C LYS A 130 -4.38 23.79 7.37
N GLY A 131 -5.56 24.06 7.94
CA GLY A 131 -6.28 23.06 8.71
C GLY A 131 -5.79 22.90 10.15
N GLU A 132 -6.38 21.95 10.84
CA GLU A 132 -6.07 21.61 12.22
C GLU A 132 -5.62 20.15 12.30
N MET A 133 -4.57 19.88 13.06
CA MET A 133 -4.08 18.55 13.32
C MET A 133 -4.79 17.89 14.49
N ARG A 134 -5.01 16.59 14.40
CA ARG A 134 -5.61 15.80 15.49
C ARG A 134 -4.60 15.44 16.59
N TYR A 135 -3.32 15.50 16.26
CA TYR A 135 -2.22 15.03 17.11
C TYR A 135 -1.32 16.19 17.53
N SER A 136 -0.86 16.18 18.75
CA SER A 136 0.21 17.05 19.21
C SER A 136 1.56 16.66 18.58
N VAL A 137 2.54 17.55 18.62
CA VAL A 137 3.89 17.26 18.10
C VAL A 137 4.52 16.07 18.83
N ASP A 138 4.32 15.95 20.15
CA ASP A 138 4.87 14.85 20.95
C ASP A 138 4.25 13.49 20.57
N GLU A 139 2.96 13.46 20.23
CA GLU A 139 2.31 12.25 19.73
C GLU A 139 2.82 11.89 18.32
N LEU A 140 3.07 12.90 17.48
CA LEU A 140 3.63 12.68 16.14
C LEU A 140 5.08 12.17 16.20
N ARG A 141 5.88 12.67 17.14
CA ARG A 141 7.24 12.17 17.39
C ARG A 141 7.29 10.68 17.70
N GLN A 142 6.23 10.10 18.25
CA GLN A 142 6.13 8.66 18.52
C GLN A 142 5.76 7.82 17.28
N LYS A 143 5.34 8.45 16.18
CA LYS A 143 4.98 7.74 14.97
C LYS A 143 6.22 7.22 14.25
N GLU A 144 6.11 6.01 13.69
CA GLU A 144 7.21 5.32 13.04
C GLU A 144 7.80 6.13 11.87
N TRP A 145 6.95 6.74 11.02
CA TRP A 145 7.40 7.55 9.90
C TRP A 145 8.18 8.80 10.34
N TYR A 146 7.81 9.39 11.48
CA TYR A 146 8.52 10.54 12.05
C TYR A 146 9.90 10.10 12.57
N GLN A 147 9.93 9.02 13.30
CA GLN A 147 11.18 8.42 13.81
C GLN A 147 12.10 7.93 12.68
N ALA A 148 11.55 7.43 11.58
CA ALA A 148 12.33 7.04 10.42
C ALA A 148 13.07 8.24 9.81
N ALA A 149 12.39 9.40 9.69
CA ALA A 149 13.02 10.64 9.22
C ALA A 149 14.13 11.12 10.15
N LEU A 150 13.92 11.07 11.47
CA LEU A 150 14.93 11.47 12.44
C LEU A 150 16.16 10.55 12.46
N ARG A 151 15.96 9.25 12.24
CA ARG A 151 17.07 8.28 12.20
C ARG A 151 17.98 8.45 10.99
N GLN A 152 17.45 8.98 9.89
CA GLN A 152 18.19 9.17 8.65
C GLN A 152 18.03 10.59 8.10
N PRO A 153 18.62 11.59 8.77
CA PRO A 153 18.51 12.99 8.35
C PRO A 153 19.01 13.20 6.93
N GLY A 154 18.32 14.06 6.20
CA GLY A 154 18.63 14.37 4.79
C GLY A 154 18.04 13.39 3.79
N LEU A 155 17.32 12.34 4.24
CA LEU A 155 16.57 11.46 3.38
C LEU A 155 15.07 11.69 3.58
N VAL A 156 14.31 11.55 2.51
CA VAL A 156 12.85 11.60 2.56
C VAL A 156 12.30 10.19 2.78
N HIS A 157 11.51 10.05 3.83
CA HIS A 157 10.80 8.83 4.17
C HIS A 157 9.33 8.96 3.82
N THR A 158 8.82 8.11 2.95
CA THR A 158 7.41 8.11 2.52
C THR A 158 6.67 6.92 3.12
N SER A 159 5.49 7.17 3.66
CA SER A 159 4.64 6.18 4.28
C SER A 159 3.19 6.36 3.87
N LEU A 160 2.49 5.24 3.67
CA LEU A 160 1.03 5.23 3.55
C LEU A 160 0.43 5.09 4.94
N VAL A 161 -0.52 5.94 5.28
CA VAL A 161 -1.13 5.93 6.59
C VAL A 161 -2.63 5.69 6.51
N GLU A 162 -3.10 4.87 7.44
CA GLU A 162 -4.52 4.59 7.63
C GLU A 162 -5.21 5.68 8.45
N GLU A 163 -4.46 6.26 9.39
CA GLU A 163 -4.96 7.24 10.34
C GLU A 163 -5.31 8.55 9.64
N ASP A 164 -6.37 9.19 10.12
CA ASP A 164 -6.73 10.53 9.69
C ASP A 164 -6.02 11.54 10.60
N TYR A 165 -5.02 12.22 10.05
CA TYR A 165 -4.22 13.23 10.77
C TYR A 165 -4.92 14.59 10.82
N PHE A 166 -5.98 14.77 10.04
CA PHE A 166 -6.76 16.02 9.96
C PHE A 166 -8.19 15.80 10.43
N TYR A 167 -8.83 16.85 10.90
CA TYR A 167 -10.27 16.85 11.19
C TYR A 167 -11.11 16.91 9.91
N ARG A 168 -10.78 16.09 8.94
CA ARG A 168 -11.48 16.04 7.66
C ARG A 168 -11.95 14.61 7.40
N ILE A 169 -13.18 14.49 6.88
CA ILE A 169 -13.69 13.19 6.44
C ILE A 169 -12.95 12.79 5.16
N ARG A 170 -12.21 11.70 5.23
CA ARG A 170 -11.54 11.11 4.08
C ARG A 170 -12.51 10.23 3.28
N SER A 171 -12.47 10.35 1.96
CA SER A 171 -13.18 9.42 1.10
C SER A 171 -12.56 8.01 1.21
N SER A 172 -13.39 6.96 1.18
CA SER A 172 -12.91 5.57 1.15
C SER A 172 -12.08 5.22 -0.11
N GLN A 173 -12.03 6.14 -1.08
CA GLN A 173 -11.25 5.99 -2.31
C GLN A 173 -9.94 6.80 -2.29
N GLU A 174 -9.62 7.43 -1.19
CA GLU A 174 -8.42 8.24 -1.02
C GLU A 174 -7.45 7.56 -0.05
N ILE A 175 -6.17 7.69 -0.35
CA ILE A 175 -5.06 7.20 0.46
C ILE A 175 -4.30 8.42 0.97
N LEU A 176 -4.05 8.47 2.27
CA LEU A 176 -3.18 9.48 2.84
C LEU A 176 -1.73 8.99 2.79
N GLU A 177 -0.89 9.79 2.17
CA GLU A 177 0.54 9.58 2.04
C GLU A 177 1.27 10.68 2.79
N ILE A 178 2.27 10.28 3.56
CA ILE A 178 3.12 11.18 4.32
C ILE A 178 4.54 11.03 3.79
N SER A 179 5.17 12.15 3.41
CA SER A 179 6.59 12.22 3.13
C SER A 179 7.25 13.10 4.18
N ALA A 180 8.12 12.50 4.99
CA ALA A 180 8.80 13.15 6.10
C ALA A 180 10.29 13.32 5.81
N TYR A 181 10.85 14.47 6.17
CA TYR A 181 12.24 14.84 5.97
C TYR A 181 12.77 15.54 7.20
N ALA A 182 13.85 15.05 7.76
CA ALA A 182 14.62 15.75 8.82
C ALA A 182 15.82 16.44 8.18
N PRO A 183 16.01 17.77 8.37
CA PRO A 183 17.15 18.49 7.85
C PRO A 183 18.47 17.98 8.46
N ARG A 184 19.56 18.01 7.68
CA ARG A 184 20.92 17.73 8.18
C ARG A 184 21.57 18.96 8.80
N GLU A 185 21.15 20.11 8.32
CA GLU A 185 21.70 21.39 8.73
C GLU A 185 21.11 21.84 10.06
N ASP A 186 21.82 22.73 10.74
CA ASP A 186 21.34 23.32 12.00
C ASP A 186 20.27 24.38 11.70
N THR A 187 19.04 23.90 11.61
CA THR A 187 17.82 24.71 11.42
C THR A 187 16.91 24.54 12.63
N GLU A 188 15.96 25.44 12.81
CA GLU A 188 14.90 25.29 13.82
C GLU A 188 13.96 24.13 13.50
N ALA A 189 13.89 23.70 12.21
CA ALA A 189 13.10 22.56 11.82
C ALA A 189 13.69 21.25 12.34
N GLU A 190 12.89 20.47 13.03
CA GLU A 190 13.17 19.09 13.41
C GLU A 190 12.75 18.13 12.29
N CYS A 191 11.54 18.35 11.76
CA CYS A 191 10.98 17.53 10.70
C CYS A 191 10.06 18.36 9.80
N ILE A 192 10.20 18.16 8.51
CA ILE A 192 9.30 18.73 7.50
C ILE A 192 8.44 17.60 6.96
N VAL A 193 7.15 17.80 6.95
CA VAL A 193 6.20 16.76 6.56
C VAL A 193 5.26 17.27 5.49
N LEU A 194 5.23 16.55 4.39
CA LEU A 194 4.27 16.73 3.32
C LEU A 194 3.14 15.73 3.47
N TYR A 195 1.93 16.23 3.53
CA TYR A 195 0.71 15.43 3.50
C TYR A 195 0.07 15.48 2.13
N ARG A 196 -0.14 14.33 1.54
CA ARG A 196 -0.71 14.18 0.22
C ARG A 196 -1.85 13.18 0.21
N VAL A 197 -2.84 13.45 -0.62
CA VAL A 197 -3.91 12.49 -0.91
C VAL A 197 -3.74 11.98 -2.33
N SER A 198 -3.63 10.68 -2.47
CA SER A 198 -3.70 10.00 -3.75
C SER A 198 -4.99 9.22 -3.90
N LYS A 199 -5.42 9.02 -5.14
CA LYS A 199 -6.56 8.15 -5.43
C LYS A 199 -6.09 6.71 -5.50
N ILE A 200 -6.96 5.79 -5.09
CA ILE A 200 -6.71 4.36 -5.33
C ILE A 200 -6.56 4.13 -6.83
N PRO A 201 -5.49 3.47 -7.31
CA PRO A 201 -5.28 3.19 -8.71
C PRO A 201 -6.49 2.54 -9.37
N ASP A 202 -6.81 2.97 -10.59
CA ASP A 202 -7.94 2.40 -11.33
C ASP A 202 -7.72 0.92 -11.67
N SER A 203 -6.47 0.47 -11.73
CA SER A 203 -6.12 -0.95 -11.87
C SER A 203 -6.68 -1.80 -10.72
N ILE A 204 -6.57 -1.34 -9.47
CA ILE A 204 -7.15 -2.01 -8.30
C ILE A 204 -8.67 -1.98 -8.36
N LYS A 205 -9.25 -0.83 -8.68
CA LYS A 205 -10.72 -0.67 -8.81
C LYS A 205 -11.29 -1.57 -9.89
N ASN A 206 -10.65 -1.62 -11.05
CA ASN A 206 -11.07 -2.42 -12.18
C ASN A 206 -10.93 -3.92 -11.91
N TYR A 207 -9.85 -4.34 -11.24
CA TYR A 207 -9.70 -5.72 -10.80
C TYR A 207 -10.85 -6.13 -9.88
N ASN A 208 -11.15 -5.33 -8.86
CA ASN A 208 -12.21 -5.64 -7.89
C ASN A 208 -13.61 -5.63 -8.51
N LYS A 209 -13.86 -4.77 -9.51
CA LYS A 209 -15.12 -4.75 -10.27
C LYS A 209 -15.29 -5.95 -11.19
N SER A 210 -14.21 -6.56 -11.65
CA SER A 210 -14.25 -7.67 -12.61
C SER A 210 -14.83 -8.97 -12.04
N GLY A 211 -15.11 -9.04 -10.74
CA GLY A 211 -15.64 -10.22 -10.06
C GLY A 211 -14.71 -11.44 -10.10
N ARG A 212 -13.42 -11.24 -10.41
CA ARG A 212 -12.41 -12.30 -10.41
C ARG A 212 -12.14 -12.78 -8.98
N MET A 213 -11.48 -13.90 -8.85
CA MET A 213 -11.19 -14.51 -7.54
C MET A 213 -10.42 -13.54 -6.60
N GLY A 214 -11.10 -13.06 -5.57
CA GLY A 214 -10.50 -12.25 -4.50
C GLY A 214 -10.64 -10.74 -4.69
N THR A 215 -10.20 -10.01 -3.67
CA THR A 215 -10.20 -8.55 -3.62
C THR A 215 -8.77 -8.07 -3.44
N LEU A 216 -8.33 -7.12 -4.27
CA LEU A 216 -7.07 -6.42 -4.08
C LEU A 216 -7.29 -5.26 -3.11
N CYS A 217 -6.46 -5.18 -2.09
CA CYS A 217 -6.38 -4.06 -1.17
C CYS A 217 -4.92 -3.63 -0.97
N LEU A 218 -4.71 -2.39 -0.57
CA LEU A 218 -3.39 -1.90 -0.17
C LEU A 218 -3.21 -2.05 1.33
N ILE A 219 -2.07 -2.58 1.72
CA ILE A 219 -1.73 -2.86 3.11
C ILE A 219 -0.38 -2.20 3.39
N ASN A 220 -0.26 -1.48 4.51
CA ASN A 220 1.00 -0.91 4.94
C ASN A 220 1.93 -1.96 5.58
N GLY A 221 3.18 -1.58 5.87
CA GLY A 221 4.17 -2.45 6.51
C GLY A 221 3.77 -2.96 7.91
N GLN A 222 2.75 -2.35 8.53
CA GLN A 222 2.19 -2.77 9.82
C GLN A 222 1.03 -3.78 9.67
N GLY A 223 0.72 -4.23 8.43
CA GLY A 223 -0.38 -5.15 8.15
C GLY A 223 -1.76 -4.52 8.21
N ARG A 224 -1.87 -3.19 8.21
CA ARG A 224 -3.15 -2.48 8.21
C ARG A 224 -3.59 -2.15 6.80
N ILE A 225 -4.88 -2.29 6.52
CA ILE A 225 -5.47 -1.95 5.24
C ILE A 225 -5.55 -0.42 5.14
N VAL A 226 -4.78 0.17 4.22
CA VAL A 226 -4.79 1.61 3.94
C VAL A 226 -5.76 1.99 2.85
N ALA A 227 -6.11 1.06 1.97
CA ALA A 227 -7.13 1.24 0.94
C ALA A 227 -7.86 -0.06 0.61
N ASP A 228 -9.18 -0.04 0.75
CA ASP A 228 -10.08 -1.11 0.38
C ASP A 228 -11.18 -0.59 -0.56
N PRO A 229 -10.98 -0.69 -1.89
CA PRO A 229 -11.99 -0.20 -2.84
C PRO A 229 -13.27 -1.03 -2.86
N GLY A 230 -13.28 -2.21 -2.22
CA GLY A 230 -14.43 -3.12 -2.19
C GLY A 230 -15.36 -2.97 -1.00
N GLN A 231 -15.04 -2.11 -0.04
CA GLN A 231 -15.75 -1.87 1.22
C GLN A 231 -15.76 -3.06 2.21
N LYS A 232 -15.08 -2.89 3.35
CA LYS A 232 -15.20 -3.71 4.57
C LYS A 232 -14.52 -5.09 4.56
N THR A 233 -13.44 -5.26 3.82
CA THR A 233 -12.64 -6.46 3.97
C THR A 233 -12.01 -6.47 5.37
N ARG A 234 -12.59 -7.24 6.28
CA ARG A 234 -11.92 -7.57 7.54
C ARG A 234 -11.02 -8.75 7.27
N LEU A 235 -9.73 -8.52 7.27
CA LEU A 235 -8.78 -9.62 7.21
C LEU A 235 -8.87 -10.44 8.51
N PRO A 236 -8.89 -11.78 8.42
CA PRO A 236 -8.74 -12.62 9.59
C PRO A 236 -7.44 -12.27 10.33
N SER A 237 -7.46 -12.29 11.66
CA SER A 237 -6.30 -11.94 12.50
C SER A 237 -5.04 -12.74 12.14
N ALA A 238 -5.18 -14.02 11.80
CA ALA A 238 -4.09 -14.86 11.35
C ALA A 238 -3.44 -14.38 10.04
N VAL A 239 -4.23 -13.81 9.12
CA VAL A 239 -3.73 -13.24 7.85
C VAL A 239 -3.01 -11.93 8.12
N THR A 240 -3.56 -11.06 8.97
CA THR A 240 -2.94 -9.79 9.37
C THR A 240 -1.58 -10.04 10.04
N GLU A 241 -1.50 -11.02 10.93
CA GLU A 241 -0.27 -11.37 11.62
C GLU A 241 0.79 -11.90 10.64
N LYS A 242 0.41 -12.77 9.71
CA LYS A 242 1.33 -13.28 8.68
C LYS A 242 1.84 -12.18 7.75
N ILE A 243 1.00 -11.20 7.40
CA ILE A 243 1.41 -10.04 6.61
C ILE A 243 2.42 -9.21 7.40
N ARG A 244 2.18 -8.97 8.68
CA ARG A 244 3.08 -8.21 9.55
C ARG A 244 4.44 -8.89 9.71
N GLN A 245 4.47 -10.20 9.88
CA GLN A 245 5.70 -10.98 9.92
C GLN A 245 6.47 -10.88 8.61
N ASN A 246 5.83 -11.09 7.47
CA ASN A 246 6.46 -10.98 6.16
C ASN A 246 6.99 -9.56 5.88
N ALA A 247 6.27 -8.51 6.32
CA ALA A 247 6.73 -7.13 6.16
C ALA A 247 7.95 -6.84 7.04
N ALA A 248 8.01 -7.39 8.25
CA ALA A 248 9.17 -7.27 9.14
C ALA A 248 10.39 -7.99 8.56
N ASP A 249 10.20 -9.19 8.00
CA ASP A 249 11.28 -9.97 7.36
C ASP A 249 11.83 -9.24 6.12
N LEU A 250 10.98 -8.63 5.30
CA LEU A 250 11.39 -7.80 4.16
C LEU A 250 12.16 -6.56 4.61
N ALA A 251 11.70 -5.88 5.65
CA ALA A 251 12.40 -4.72 6.19
C ALA A 251 13.76 -5.08 6.78
N ALA A 252 13.91 -6.27 7.35
CA ALA A 252 15.17 -6.78 7.85
C ALA A 252 16.14 -7.17 6.72
N SER A 253 15.63 -7.64 5.57
CA SER A 253 16.43 -8.03 4.40
C SER A 253 16.92 -6.83 3.58
N ASP A 254 16.22 -5.70 3.61
CA ASP A 254 16.58 -4.46 2.90
C ASP A 254 17.57 -3.57 3.70
N GLN A 255 17.99 -3.97 4.89
CA GLN A 255 19.08 -3.27 5.58
C GLN A 255 20.39 -3.60 4.84
N PRO A 256 21.08 -2.59 4.23
CA PRO A 256 22.40 -2.83 3.68
C PRO A 256 23.27 -3.37 4.80
N ALA A 257 23.90 -4.52 4.55
CA ALA A 257 24.87 -5.09 5.47
C ALA A 257 25.80 -3.96 5.90
N ALA A 258 25.76 -3.61 7.18
CA ALA A 258 26.68 -2.62 7.76
C ALA A 258 28.08 -3.16 7.51
N GLY A 259 28.74 -2.58 6.48
CA GLY A 259 30.09 -2.97 6.10
C GLY A 259 31.04 -2.69 7.25
N ASN A 260 31.72 -3.72 7.66
CA ASN A 260 32.93 -3.64 8.47
C ASN A 260 34.03 -2.89 7.72
#